data_7db8eabcb52b95f35d1000da24867d15
#
_entry.id   7db8eabcb52b95f35d1000da24867d15
#
_cell.length_a   1.000
_cell.length_b   1.000
_cell.length_c   1.000
_cell.angle_alpha   90.00
_cell.angle_beta   90.00
_cell.angle_gamma   90.00
#
_symmetry.space_group_name_H-M   'P 1'
#
loop_
_entity.id
_entity.type
_entity.pdbx_description
1 polymer ?
#
loop_
_entity_poly.entity_id
_entity_poly.type
_entity_poly.pdbx_seq_one_letter_code
_entity_poly.pdbx_strand_id
1 'polypeptide(L)'
;MSTHGEPAEPIAKGIFATAKQSFGDLFRWKQRVEITNEYGESTYVWQAPPPLKNPISLFAQLSLTDWTFFLVGLLAWTADAFDFHALSIQTTKLAKYYDTSKTNITTAITLTLLLRSIGAAIFGLVADRYGRKWPLVVNMWILGILQIATIYAPTFGGFLGVRALFGLFMGGVYGSAIAMALENCPTEARGLMSGILQQGYSFGYVLAACANLGVGGSTNSYKTVFWIGAGLSIGVGCLRILFPESKQFIEAKRHKKEHPELHQNAGAGAFWADCKKMLVKEWRMCIYCIILMTWFNYYSHTSQDSYTTFLLTEKEFNNAQASRGSILMKTGACVGGTIIGYLSQWVGRRRAMIVSAFISCCLIPAWILPTTERSLSASGFFMQFFVQGAWGVIPIHLNELSPPAFRSSFPGVTYQIGNMISSPSAQIVNAVAESTFMTNFRNERVEAYGPTMGVATVIIALGIIVTTAPGPEKRGARFELAKIAGEGGSDDNLARKVADIERGNSVAEKGEARQLETINVDKA
;
A
#
# COMPACT_ATOMS: atom_id res chain seq x y z
N MET A 1 -5.38 -32.11 -11.04
CA MET A 1 -5.13 -31.11 -12.10
C MET A 1 -3.70 -31.31 -12.59
N SER A 2 -3.49 -31.61 -13.86
CA SER A 2 -2.18 -31.92 -14.44
C SER A 2 -1.21 -30.73 -14.29
N THR A 3 -0.15 -30.93 -13.53
CA THR A 3 0.91 -29.95 -13.20
C THR A 3 1.99 -29.81 -14.29
N HIS A 4 1.65 -30.06 -15.55
CA HIS A 4 2.63 -30.00 -16.65
C HIS A 4 2.71 -28.58 -17.23
N GLY A 5 3.36 -27.64 -16.47
CA GLY A 5 3.89 -26.43 -17.07
C GLY A 5 5.18 -26.72 -17.85
N GLU A 6 5.47 -25.95 -18.90
CA GLU A 6 6.77 -26.04 -19.58
C GLU A 6 7.90 -25.74 -18.58
N PRO A 7 8.98 -26.51 -18.52
CA PRO A 7 10.08 -26.26 -17.60
C PRO A 7 10.67 -24.87 -17.83
N ALA A 8 10.97 -24.16 -16.75
CA ALA A 8 11.61 -22.86 -16.76
C ALA A 8 13.00 -22.94 -16.13
N GLU A 9 13.91 -22.12 -16.62
CA GLU A 9 15.23 -21.99 -16.00
C GLU A 9 15.13 -21.47 -14.57
N PRO A 10 15.98 -21.92 -13.64
CA PRO A 10 16.03 -21.38 -12.29
C PRO A 10 16.37 -19.89 -12.28
N ILE A 11 16.07 -19.22 -11.17
CA ILE A 11 16.39 -17.80 -11.01
C ILE A 11 17.91 -17.62 -11.07
N ALA A 12 18.38 -16.75 -11.95
CA ALA A 12 19.81 -16.49 -12.16
C ALA A 12 20.46 -15.95 -10.87
N LYS A 13 21.70 -16.38 -10.62
CA LYS A 13 22.48 -15.90 -9.47
C LYS A 13 23.19 -14.59 -9.82
N GLY A 14 23.07 -13.59 -8.95
CA GLY A 14 23.71 -12.26 -9.11
C GLY A 14 22.72 -11.17 -9.57
N ILE A 15 22.98 -9.91 -9.15
CA ILE A 15 22.05 -8.79 -9.35
C ILE A 15 21.76 -8.55 -10.83
N PHE A 16 22.79 -8.40 -11.65
CA PHE A 16 22.64 -8.10 -13.07
C PHE A 16 22.00 -9.26 -13.86
N ALA A 17 22.39 -10.51 -13.55
CA ALA A 17 21.84 -11.68 -14.21
C ALA A 17 20.35 -11.85 -13.86
N THR A 18 19.98 -11.68 -12.59
CA THR A 18 18.58 -11.72 -12.14
C THR A 18 17.77 -10.60 -12.78
N ALA A 19 18.30 -9.37 -12.83
CA ALA A 19 17.62 -8.23 -13.44
C ALA A 19 17.43 -8.43 -14.96
N LYS A 20 18.44 -8.92 -15.67
CA LYS A 20 18.35 -9.24 -17.10
C LYS A 20 17.32 -10.34 -17.37
N GLN A 21 17.32 -11.40 -16.56
CA GLN A 21 16.35 -12.49 -16.67
C GLN A 21 14.93 -11.98 -16.40
N SER A 22 14.74 -11.21 -15.33
CA SER A 22 13.44 -10.61 -14.97
C SER A 22 12.93 -9.64 -16.04
N PHE A 23 13.82 -8.86 -16.65
CA PHE A 23 13.47 -8.00 -17.78
C PHE A 23 13.03 -8.83 -19.01
N GLY A 24 13.72 -9.93 -19.32
CA GLY A 24 13.31 -10.85 -20.38
C GLY A 24 11.95 -11.50 -20.13
N ASP A 25 11.68 -11.87 -18.88
CA ASP A 25 10.41 -12.47 -18.46
C ASP A 25 9.23 -11.48 -18.57
N LEU A 26 9.48 -10.16 -18.57
CA LEU A 26 8.46 -9.14 -18.76
C LEU A 26 7.73 -9.27 -20.11
N PHE A 27 8.42 -9.70 -21.16
CA PHE A 27 7.85 -9.86 -22.51
C PHE A 27 7.19 -11.21 -22.74
N ARG A 28 7.32 -12.17 -21.80
CA ARG A 28 6.68 -13.49 -21.89
C ARG A 28 5.30 -13.44 -21.23
N TRP A 29 4.27 -13.91 -21.91
CA TRP A 29 2.92 -13.98 -21.35
C TRP A 29 2.81 -14.95 -20.18
N LYS A 30 3.49 -16.10 -20.27
CA LYS A 30 3.57 -17.08 -19.18
C LYS A 30 4.47 -16.55 -18.07
N GLN A 31 4.13 -16.88 -16.83
CA GLN A 31 4.91 -16.52 -15.65
C GLN A 31 5.76 -17.69 -15.19
N ARG A 32 6.93 -17.37 -14.66
CA ARG A 32 7.79 -18.31 -13.96
C ARG A 32 7.24 -18.51 -12.54
N VAL A 33 6.82 -19.74 -12.23
CA VAL A 33 6.31 -20.13 -10.92
C VAL A 33 7.23 -21.19 -10.33
N GLU A 34 7.58 -21.02 -9.06
CA GLU A 34 8.31 -22.04 -8.30
C GLU A 34 7.32 -23.09 -7.80
N ILE A 35 7.53 -24.33 -8.19
CA ILE A 35 6.77 -25.47 -7.71
C ILE A 35 7.72 -26.37 -6.93
N THR A 36 7.40 -26.63 -5.68
CA THR A 36 8.12 -27.60 -4.84
C THR A 36 7.49 -28.97 -5.06
N ASN A 37 8.30 -29.95 -5.46
CA ASN A 37 7.85 -31.33 -5.66
C ASN A 37 7.65 -32.05 -4.30
N GLU A 38 7.15 -33.27 -4.33
CA GLU A 38 6.92 -34.09 -3.12
C GLU A 38 8.21 -34.41 -2.35
N TYR A 39 9.36 -34.27 -2.98
CA TYR A 39 10.69 -34.49 -2.39
C TYR A 39 11.32 -33.21 -1.82
N GLY A 40 10.60 -32.08 -1.86
CA GLY A 40 11.10 -30.78 -1.35
C GLY A 40 12.04 -30.04 -2.31
N GLU A 41 12.19 -30.53 -3.56
CA GLU A 41 12.98 -29.84 -4.58
C GLU A 41 12.16 -28.78 -5.26
N SER A 42 12.68 -27.56 -5.33
CA SER A 42 12.05 -26.46 -6.04
C SER A 42 12.40 -26.51 -7.53
N THR A 43 11.39 -26.66 -8.36
CA THR A 43 11.49 -26.55 -9.81
C THR A 43 10.73 -25.33 -10.31
N TYR A 44 11.19 -24.74 -11.41
CA TYR A 44 10.55 -23.58 -12.03
C TYR A 44 9.81 -24.02 -13.28
N VAL A 45 8.56 -23.55 -13.42
CA VAL A 45 7.74 -23.82 -14.61
C VAL A 45 7.10 -22.54 -15.12
N TRP A 46 6.86 -22.52 -16.44
CA TRP A 46 6.09 -21.46 -17.08
C TRP A 46 4.59 -21.77 -16.96
N GLN A 47 3.88 -20.94 -16.23
CA GLN A 47 2.45 -21.06 -16.05
C GLN A 47 1.71 -19.92 -16.74
N ALA A 48 0.64 -20.23 -17.49
CA ALA A 48 -0.22 -19.20 -18.04
C ALA A 48 -0.92 -18.42 -16.92
N PRO A 49 -1.18 -17.11 -17.11
CA PRO A 49 -1.95 -16.34 -16.13
C PRO A 49 -3.34 -16.95 -15.95
N PRO A 50 -3.89 -16.94 -14.73
CA PRO A 50 -5.25 -17.41 -14.51
C PRO A 50 -6.23 -16.58 -15.33
N PRO A 51 -7.32 -17.16 -15.84
CA PRO A 51 -8.35 -16.43 -16.57
C PRO A 51 -8.96 -15.35 -15.65
N LEU A 52 -9.27 -14.19 -16.24
CA LEU A 52 -9.88 -13.09 -15.51
C LEU A 52 -11.32 -13.47 -15.16
N LYS A 53 -11.62 -13.60 -13.87
CA LYS A 53 -12.96 -13.93 -13.38
C LYS A 53 -13.80 -12.66 -13.25
N ASN A 54 -15.11 -12.78 -13.43
CA ASN A 54 -16.03 -11.66 -13.22
C ASN A 54 -15.90 -11.07 -11.80
N PRO A 55 -15.83 -9.75 -11.62
CA PRO A 55 -15.74 -9.10 -10.31
C PRO A 55 -16.81 -9.55 -9.32
N ILE A 56 -18.05 -9.75 -9.78
CA ILE A 56 -19.15 -10.20 -8.92
C ILE A 56 -18.86 -11.60 -8.37
N SER A 57 -18.34 -12.51 -9.21
CA SER A 57 -17.97 -13.86 -8.77
C SER A 57 -16.76 -13.84 -7.80
N LEU A 58 -15.86 -12.86 -7.92
CA LEU A 58 -14.75 -12.68 -6.99
C LEU A 58 -15.25 -12.20 -5.62
N PHE A 59 -16.20 -11.27 -5.59
CA PHE A 59 -16.84 -10.84 -4.34
C PHE A 59 -17.61 -11.96 -3.65
N ALA A 60 -18.29 -12.82 -4.43
CA ALA A 60 -19.01 -13.98 -3.90
C ALA A 60 -18.09 -15.06 -3.29
N GLN A 61 -16.81 -15.08 -3.64
CA GLN A 61 -15.83 -16.01 -3.07
C GLN A 61 -15.36 -15.59 -1.68
N LEU A 62 -15.51 -14.31 -1.30
CA LEU A 62 -15.11 -13.82 0.01
C LEU A 62 -16.12 -14.28 1.07
N SER A 63 -15.62 -14.94 2.12
CA SER A 63 -16.40 -15.23 3.30
C SER A 63 -16.76 -13.94 4.06
N LEU A 64 -17.79 -13.99 4.91
CA LEU A 64 -18.14 -12.86 5.76
C LEU A 64 -16.94 -12.39 6.61
N THR A 65 -16.12 -13.32 7.06
CA THR A 65 -14.91 -13.02 7.83
C THR A 65 -13.87 -12.27 6.96
N ASP A 66 -13.69 -12.65 5.70
CA ASP A 66 -12.76 -11.97 4.80
C ASP A 66 -13.23 -10.54 4.51
N TRP A 67 -14.55 -10.36 4.33
CA TRP A 67 -15.16 -9.04 4.20
C TRP A 67 -14.93 -8.16 5.43
N THR A 68 -15.06 -8.72 6.63
CA THR A 68 -14.85 -7.93 7.86
C THR A 68 -13.40 -7.47 8.00
N PHE A 69 -12.43 -8.33 7.71
CA PHE A 69 -11.01 -7.96 7.71
C PHE A 69 -10.70 -6.90 6.65
N PHE A 70 -11.25 -7.08 5.46
CA PHE A 70 -11.07 -6.13 4.37
C PHE A 70 -11.65 -4.76 4.71
N LEU A 71 -12.90 -4.70 5.17
CA LEU A 71 -13.58 -3.45 5.50
C LEU A 71 -12.89 -2.70 6.64
N VAL A 72 -12.44 -3.39 7.68
CA VAL A 72 -11.68 -2.74 8.76
C VAL A 72 -10.35 -2.19 8.26
N GLY A 73 -9.64 -2.92 7.39
CA GLY A 73 -8.40 -2.43 6.78
C GLY A 73 -8.65 -1.20 5.90
N LEU A 74 -9.70 -1.24 5.08
CA LEU A 74 -10.11 -0.10 4.24
C LEU A 74 -10.51 1.12 5.09
N LEU A 75 -11.29 0.92 6.15
CA LEU A 75 -11.70 2.00 7.05
C LEU A 75 -10.51 2.59 7.83
N ALA A 76 -9.57 1.75 8.29
CA ALA A 76 -8.35 2.21 8.95
C ALA A 76 -7.50 3.07 8.01
N TRP A 77 -7.31 2.62 6.76
CA TRP A 77 -6.59 3.39 5.74
C TRP A 77 -7.32 4.67 5.34
N THR A 78 -8.66 4.65 5.28
CA THR A 78 -9.49 5.83 5.01
C THR A 78 -9.42 6.85 6.15
N ALA A 79 -9.46 6.40 7.40
CA ALA A 79 -9.34 7.28 8.57
C ALA A 79 -7.96 7.94 8.64
N ASP A 80 -6.89 7.18 8.38
CA ASP A 80 -5.52 7.68 8.28
C ASP A 80 -5.40 8.78 7.19
N ALA A 81 -5.95 8.52 6.01
CA ALA A 81 -5.98 9.48 4.93
C ALA A 81 -6.84 10.72 5.23
N PHE A 82 -7.99 10.55 5.90
CA PHE A 82 -8.81 11.66 6.34
C PHE A 82 -8.03 12.60 7.25
N ASP A 83 -7.37 12.07 8.27
CA ASP A 83 -6.62 12.83 9.24
C ASP A 83 -5.44 13.60 8.62
N PHE A 84 -4.76 12.98 7.65
CA PHE A 84 -3.70 13.63 6.90
C PHE A 84 -4.23 14.78 6.04
N HIS A 85 -5.29 14.54 5.28
CA HIS A 85 -5.88 15.56 4.40
C HIS A 85 -6.63 16.65 5.17
N ALA A 86 -7.21 16.33 6.34
CA ALA A 86 -7.82 17.32 7.22
C ALA A 86 -6.81 18.42 7.58
N LEU A 87 -5.57 18.07 7.92
CA LEU A 87 -4.52 19.05 8.18
C LEU A 87 -4.20 19.89 6.93
N SER A 88 -4.01 19.26 5.80
CA SER A 88 -3.68 19.93 4.54
C SER A 88 -4.77 20.94 4.11
N ILE A 89 -6.04 20.55 4.18
CA ILE A 89 -7.19 21.40 3.81
C ILE A 89 -7.36 22.57 4.78
N GLN A 90 -7.00 22.42 6.06
CA GLN A 90 -7.14 23.46 7.09
C GLN A 90 -5.92 24.39 7.20
N THR A 91 -4.89 24.25 6.37
CA THR A 91 -3.64 25.02 6.45
C THR A 91 -3.87 26.52 6.57
N THR A 92 -4.76 27.10 5.77
CA THR A 92 -5.07 28.55 5.81
C THR A 92 -5.74 28.97 7.11
N LYS A 93 -6.65 28.17 7.65
CA LYS A 93 -7.35 28.47 8.92
C LYS A 93 -6.39 28.35 10.11
N LEU A 94 -5.53 27.34 10.10
CA LEU A 94 -4.50 27.12 11.12
C LEU A 94 -3.45 28.23 11.10
N ALA A 95 -3.00 28.67 9.90
CA ALA A 95 -2.09 29.79 9.77
C ALA A 95 -2.67 31.07 10.41
N LYS A 96 -3.96 31.33 10.18
CA LYS A 96 -4.67 32.45 10.82
C LYS A 96 -4.86 32.27 12.32
N TYR A 97 -5.11 31.04 12.78
CA TYR A 97 -5.32 30.76 14.22
C TYR A 97 -4.03 30.94 15.04
N TYR A 98 -2.89 30.49 14.51
CA TYR A 98 -1.59 30.58 15.18
C TYR A 98 -0.79 31.86 14.82
N ASP A 99 -1.39 32.77 14.06
CA ASP A 99 -0.73 33.99 13.55
C ASP A 99 0.64 33.70 12.94
N THR A 100 0.66 32.74 12.00
CA THR A 100 1.89 32.26 11.35
C THR A 100 1.70 32.10 9.84
N SER A 101 2.81 31.88 9.12
CA SER A 101 2.76 31.67 7.69
C SER A 101 2.17 30.29 7.33
N LYS A 102 1.59 30.17 6.13
CA LYS A 102 1.16 28.86 5.59
C LYS A 102 2.34 27.89 5.47
N THR A 103 3.52 28.39 5.14
CA THR A 103 4.75 27.61 5.06
C THR A 103 5.10 26.95 6.39
N ASN A 104 4.93 27.67 7.51
CA ASN A 104 5.16 27.10 8.83
C ASN A 104 4.16 25.97 9.15
N ILE A 105 2.89 26.10 8.76
CA ILE A 105 1.90 25.01 8.91
C ILE A 105 2.26 23.81 8.04
N THR A 106 2.76 24.02 6.81
CA THR A 106 3.20 22.89 5.95
C THR A 106 4.43 22.17 6.52
N THR A 107 5.24 22.82 7.37
CA THR A 107 6.30 22.15 8.12
C THR A 107 5.74 21.05 9.02
N ALA A 108 4.56 21.24 9.63
CA ALA A 108 3.91 20.20 10.41
C ALA A 108 3.52 18.98 9.55
N ILE A 109 3.13 19.20 8.29
CA ILE A 109 2.85 18.12 7.33
C ILE A 109 4.13 17.34 7.04
N THR A 110 5.21 18.04 6.72
CA THR A 110 6.52 17.44 6.45
C THR A 110 7.03 16.65 7.67
N LEU A 111 6.93 17.21 8.87
CA LEU A 111 7.33 16.54 10.11
C LEU A 111 6.51 15.27 10.37
N THR A 112 5.21 15.32 10.11
CA THR A 112 4.32 14.15 10.18
C THR A 112 4.81 13.04 9.22
N LEU A 113 5.15 13.38 7.97
CA LEU A 113 5.63 12.42 6.97
C LEU A 113 7.00 11.82 7.33
N LEU A 114 7.92 12.63 7.89
CA LEU A 114 9.25 12.15 8.28
C LEU A 114 9.20 11.08 9.37
N LEU A 115 8.38 11.28 10.40
CA LEU A 115 8.31 10.37 11.55
C LEU A 115 7.50 9.09 11.28
N ARG A 116 6.71 9.04 10.20
CA ARG A 116 5.97 7.84 9.80
C ARG A 116 6.87 6.62 9.59
N SER A 117 8.09 6.80 9.08
CA SER A 117 9.01 5.69 8.82
C SER A 117 9.41 4.96 10.12
N ILE A 118 9.65 5.71 11.20
CA ILE A 118 9.97 5.16 12.52
C ILE A 118 8.75 4.40 13.06
N GLY A 119 7.58 5.01 12.97
CA GLY A 119 6.33 4.38 13.39
C GLY A 119 6.02 3.09 12.64
N ALA A 120 6.22 3.07 11.32
CA ALA A 120 6.04 1.87 10.50
C ALA A 120 6.95 0.71 10.97
N ALA A 121 8.20 1.01 11.31
CA ALA A 121 9.12 0.01 11.84
C ALA A 121 8.65 -0.52 13.20
N ILE A 122 8.31 0.35 14.14
CA ILE A 122 7.88 -0.04 15.49
C ILE A 122 6.58 -0.87 15.43
N PHE A 123 5.52 -0.28 14.88
CA PHE A 123 4.19 -0.92 14.88
C PHE A 123 4.11 -2.11 13.93
N GLY A 124 4.82 -2.07 12.80
CA GLY A 124 4.92 -3.19 11.88
C GLY A 124 5.57 -4.42 12.52
N LEU A 125 6.71 -4.24 13.19
CA LEU A 125 7.40 -5.32 13.89
C LEU A 125 6.58 -5.85 15.08
N VAL A 126 5.91 -4.97 15.83
CA VAL A 126 4.99 -5.38 16.90
C VAL A 126 3.82 -6.19 16.33
N ALA A 127 3.26 -5.77 15.20
CA ALA A 127 2.17 -6.49 14.54
C ALA A 127 2.60 -7.86 13.99
N ASP A 128 3.81 -7.98 13.45
CA ASP A 128 4.33 -9.25 12.94
C ASP A 128 4.66 -10.25 14.07
N ARG A 129 4.98 -9.76 15.29
CA ARG A 129 5.29 -10.59 16.44
C ARG A 129 4.08 -10.98 17.29
N TYR A 130 3.19 -10.01 17.58
CA TYR A 130 2.10 -10.18 18.55
C TYR A 130 0.71 -10.27 17.92
N GLY A 131 0.63 -10.18 16.59
CA GLY A 131 -0.62 -10.15 15.83
C GLY A 131 -1.03 -8.74 15.42
N ARG A 132 -1.95 -8.65 14.47
CA ARG A 132 -2.36 -7.39 13.82
C ARG A 132 -3.51 -6.69 14.55
N LYS A 133 -4.23 -7.40 15.43
CA LYS A 133 -5.43 -6.87 16.10
C LYS A 133 -5.10 -5.73 17.05
N TRP A 134 -4.35 -6.03 18.10
CA TRP A 134 -4.10 -5.07 19.18
C TRP A 134 -3.21 -3.90 18.79
N PRO A 135 -2.13 -4.08 18.03
CA PRO A 135 -1.34 -2.96 17.56
C PRO A 135 -2.16 -1.96 16.74
N LEU A 136 -3.06 -2.44 15.87
CA LEU A 136 -3.93 -1.56 15.09
C LEU A 136 -4.97 -0.84 15.97
N VAL A 137 -5.62 -1.52 16.91
CA VAL A 137 -6.59 -0.91 17.86
C VAL A 137 -5.94 0.21 18.65
N VAL A 138 -4.81 -0.09 19.31
CA VAL A 138 -4.08 0.88 20.12
C VAL A 138 -3.61 2.06 19.27
N ASN A 139 -3.12 1.78 18.08
CA ASN A 139 -2.65 2.81 17.16
C ASN A 139 -3.77 3.75 16.74
N MET A 140 -4.94 3.24 16.34
CA MET A 140 -6.10 4.03 15.95
C MET A 140 -6.64 4.87 17.12
N TRP A 141 -6.65 4.35 18.33
CA TRP A 141 -7.07 5.11 19.51
C TRP A 141 -6.09 6.23 19.85
N ILE A 142 -4.78 5.96 19.78
CA ILE A 142 -3.77 7.00 20.02
C ILE A 142 -3.86 8.09 18.96
N LEU A 143 -4.09 7.74 17.69
CA LEU A 143 -4.31 8.73 16.62
C LEU A 143 -5.51 9.61 16.91
N GLY A 144 -6.63 9.04 17.34
CA GLY A 144 -7.81 9.81 17.73
C GLY A 144 -7.55 10.74 18.92
N ILE A 145 -6.84 10.28 19.96
CA ILE A 145 -6.44 11.10 21.12
C ILE A 145 -5.49 12.21 20.69
N LEU A 146 -4.51 11.94 19.85
CA LEU A 146 -3.58 12.97 19.35
C LEU A 146 -4.28 13.98 18.44
N GLN A 147 -5.31 13.56 17.69
CA GLN A 147 -6.14 14.47 16.91
C GLN A 147 -6.91 15.43 17.83
N ILE A 148 -7.46 14.93 18.94
CA ILE A 148 -8.07 15.77 19.97
C ILE A 148 -7.02 16.71 20.61
N ALA A 149 -5.85 16.19 20.96
CA ALA A 149 -4.75 17.00 21.50
C ALA A 149 -4.34 18.14 20.54
N THR A 150 -4.37 17.90 19.23
CA THR A 150 -4.11 18.92 18.21
C THR A 150 -5.11 20.08 18.28
N ILE A 151 -6.40 19.82 18.62
CA ILE A 151 -7.44 20.85 18.75
C ILE A 151 -7.15 21.80 19.91
N TYR A 152 -6.59 21.27 20.97
CA TYR A 152 -6.34 22.00 22.22
C TYR A 152 -4.90 22.50 22.37
N ALA A 153 -4.03 22.33 21.37
CA ALA A 153 -2.67 22.85 21.39
C ALA A 153 -2.68 24.41 21.42
N PRO A 154 -2.23 25.07 22.51
CA PRO A 154 -2.38 26.51 22.65
C PRO A 154 -1.33 27.30 21.86
N THR A 155 -0.19 26.69 21.58
CA THR A 155 0.94 27.32 20.89
C THR A 155 1.31 26.56 19.62
N PHE A 156 1.90 27.27 18.66
CA PHE A 156 2.38 26.64 17.42
C PHE A 156 3.43 25.55 17.69
N GLY A 157 4.34 25.75 18.65
CA GLY A 157 5.30 24.74 19.06
C GLY A 157 4.66 23.48 19.64
N GLY A 158 3.63 23.64 20.49
CA GLY A 158 2.83 22.53 21.00
C GLY A 158 2.10 21.77 19.88
N PHE A 159 1.52 22.51 18.94
CA PHE A 159 0.90 21.94 17.74
C PHE A 159 1.90 21.10 16.92
N LEU A 160 3.12 21.61 16.66
CA LEU A 160 4.16 20.86 15.97
C LEU A 160 4.56 19.59 16.72
N GLY A 161 4.72 19.66 18.05
CA GLY A 161 5.04 18.50 18.88
C GLY A 161 3.97 17.41 18.82
N VAL A 162 2.69 17.77 18.92
CA VAL A 162 1.58 16.82 18.79
C VAL A 162 1.52 16.23 17.39
N ARG A 163 1.73 17.02 16.33
CA ARG A 163 1.76 16.54 14.94
C ARG A 163 2.95 15.63 14.65
N ALA A 164 4.08 15.84 15.31
CA ALA A 164 5.22 14.95 15.25
C ALA A 164 4.88 13.56 15.82
N LEU A 165 4.30 13.51 17.03
CA LEU A 165 3.82 12.26 17.62
C LEU A 165 2.71 11.61 16.77
N PHE A 166 1.80 12.42 16.24
CA PHE A 166 0.76 11.94 15.32
C PHE A 166 1.37 11.23 14.12
N GLY A 167 2.42 11.79 13.50
CA GLY A 167 3.14 11.17 12.38
C GLY A 167 3.76 9.82 12.76
N LEU A 168 4.35 9.71 13.95
CA LEU A 168 4.91 8.47 14.45
C LEU A 168 3.85 7.34 14.47
N PHE A 169 2.70 7.58 15.09
CA PHE A 169 1.63 6.60 15.17
C PHE A 169 0.97 6.32 13.82
N MET A 170 0.79 7.33 12.99
CA MET A 170 0.24 7.21 11.65
C MET A 170 1.04 6.25 10.75
N GLY A 171 2.37 6.16 10.96
CA GLY A 171 3.23 5.23 10.22
C GLY A 171 2.86 3.77 10.37
N GLY A 172 2.29 3.35 11.50
CA GLY A 172 1.93 1.96 11.78
C GLY A 172 0.65 1.45 11.11
N VAL A 173 -0.16 2.34 10.51
CA VAL A 173 -1.49 1.97 9.97
C VAL A 173 -1.37 1.21 8.66
N TYR A 174 -0.61 1.73 7.69
CA TYR A 174 -0.58 1.21 6.31
C TYR A 174 -0.21 -0.27 6.22
N GLY A 175 0.93 -0.67 6.79
CA GLY A 175 1.40 -2.06 6.75
C GLY A 175 0.42 -3.03 7.41
N SER A 176 -0.11 -2.66 8.58
CA SER A 176 -1.08 -3.48 9.32
C SER A 176 -2.42 -3.58 8.59
N ALA A 177 -2.91 -2.50 7.97
CA ALA A 177 -4.15 -2.49 7.21
C ALA A 177 -4.06 -3.36 5.95
N ILE A 178 -2.95 -3.27 5.19
CA ILE A 178 -2.71 -4.10 4.00
C ILE A 178 -2.59 -5.57 4.35
N ALA A 179 -1.75 -5.92 5.33
CA ALA A 179 -1.56 -7.30 5.74
C ALA A 179 -2.91 -7.91 6.16
N MET A 180 -3.67 -7.22 7.02
CA MET A 180 -4.95 -7.70 7.48
C MET A 180 -5.98 -7.85 6.34
N ALA A 181 -6.07 -6.88 5.43
CA ALA A 181 -7.07 -6.87 4.38
C ALA A 181 -6.78 -7.89 3.27
N LEU A 182 -5.51 -8.11 2.91
CA LEU A 182 -5.15 -8.89 1.73
C LEU A 182 -4.66 -10.31 2.04
N GLU A 183 -4.13 -10.58 3.24
CA GLU A 183 -3.68 -11.92 3.61
C GLU A 183 -4.82 -12.95 3.64
N ASN A 184 -6.01 -12.53 4.04
CA ASN A 184 -7.19 -13.39 4.11
C ASN A 184 -7.96 -13.49 2.79
N CYS A 185 -7.61 -12.66 1.77
CA CYS A 185 -8.31 -12.67 0.49
C CYS A 185 -7.91 -13.87 -0.37
N PRO A 186 -8.88 -14.52 -1.06
CA PRO A 186 -8.59 -15.52 -2.06
C PRO A 186 -7.61 -14.99 -3.11
N THR A 187 -6.66 -15.82 -3.54
CA THR A 187 -5.57 -15.42 -4.45
C THR A 187 -6.07 -14.72 -5.71
N GLU A 188 -7.20 -15.17 -6.26
CA GLU A 188 -7.80 -14.64 -7.48
C GLU A 188 -8.40 -13.23 -7.28
N ALA A 189 -8.93 -12.94 -6.09
CA ALA A 189 -9.56 -11.66 -5.76
C ALA A 189 -8.55 -10.57 -5.32
N ARG A 190 -7.32 -10.95 -4.96
CA ARG A 190 -6.33 -10.03 -4.38
C ARG A 190 -6.06 -8.78 -5.21
N GLY A 191 -6.03 -8.90 -6.55
CA GLY A 191 -5.83 -7.76 -7.43
C GLY A 191 -6.95 -6.73 -7.34
N LEU A 192 -8.20 -7.18 -7.38
CA LEU A 192 -9.38 -6.33 -7.22
C LEU A 192 -9.43 -5.70 -5.83
N MET A 193 -9.25 -6.50 -4.80
CA MET A 193 -9.30 -6.04 -3.40
C MET A 193 -8.16 -5.06 -3.10
N SER A 194 -6.96 -5.27 -3.65
CA SER A 194 -5.85 -4.32 -3.56
C SER A 194 -6.20 -2.97 -4.18
N GLY A 195 -6.79 -2.99 -5.38
CA GLY A 195 -7.24 -1.79 -6.06
C GLY A 195 -8.25 -0.99 -5.24
N ILE A 196 -9.24 -1.65 -4.66
CA ILE A 196 -10.25 -1.01 -3.80
C ILE A 196 -9.62 -0.49 -2.50
N LEU A 197 -8.77 -1.29 -1.84
CA LEU A 197 -8.10 -0.92 -0.59
C LEU A 197 -7.31 0.38 -0.74
N GLN A 198 -6.54 0.50 -1.83
CA GLN A 198 -5.75 1.69 -2.10
C GLN A 198 -6.59 2.95 -2.24
N GLN A 199 -7.83 2.83 -2.73
CA GLN A 199 -8.71 3.98 -2.89
C GLN A 199 -9.23 4.56 -1.56
N GLY A 200 -9.03 3.88 -0.44
CA GLY A 200 -9.25 4.46 0.89
C GLY A 200 -8.54 5.79 1.07
N TYR A 201 -7.35 5.97 0.45
CA TYR A 201 -6.62 7.24 0.47
C TYR A 201 -7.38 8.38 -0.24
N SER A 202 -7.85 8.15 -1.46
CA SER A 202 -8.63 9.13 -2.23
C SER A 202 -10.00 9.39 -1.59
N PHE A 203 -10.62 8.36 -1.04
CA PHE A 203 -11.90 8.47 -0.34
C PHE A 203 -11.77 9.28 0.96
N GLY A 204 -10.68 9.09 1.72
CA GLY A 204 -10.37 9.89 2.90
C GLY A 204 -10.23 11.39 2.58
N TYR A 205 -9.61 11.73 1.43
CA TYR A 205 -9.59 13.12 0.95
C TYR A 205 -10.99 13.68 0.69
N VAL A 206 -11.83 12.91 -0.02
CA VAL A 206 -13.20 13.34 -0.33
C VAL A 206 -13.99 13.59 0.95
N LEU A 207 -13.91 12.69 1.92
CA LEU A 207 -14.57 12.85 3.23
C LEU A 207 -14.08 14.09 3.97
N ALA A 208 -12.76 14.36 3.98
CA ALA A 208 -12.19 15.55 4.62
C ALA A 208 -12.63 16.84 3.91
N ALA A 209 -12.71 16.84 2.58
CA ALA A 209 -13.20 17.96 1.79
C ALA A 209 -14.71 18.22 2.05
N CYS A 210 -15.52 17.17 2.07
CA CYS A 210 -16.96 17.29 2.41
C CYS A 210 -17.16 17.80 3.85
N ALA A 211 -16.40 17.30 4.81
CA ALA A 211 -16.43 17.79 6.18
C ALA A 211 -16.07 19.28 6.24
N ASN A 212 -15.02 19.71 5.54
CA ASN A 212 -14.63 21.12 5.48
C ASN A 212 -15.71 22.02 4.85
N LEU A 213 -16.38 21.54 3.80
CA LEU A 213 -17.49 22.28 3.18
C LEU A 213 -18.69 22.42 4.15
N GLY A 214 -19.00 21.36 4.89
CA GLY A 214 -20.14 21.34 5.81
C GLY A 214 -19.97 22.21 7.06
N VAL A 215 -18.73 22.45 7.52
CA VAL A 215 -18.46 23.22 8.76
C VAL A 215 -18.30 24.73 8.56
N GLY A 216 -18.36 25.22 7.31
CA GLY A 216 -18.32 26.64 6.99
C GLY A 216 -16.95 27.31 7.07
N GLY A 217 -16.94 28.65 6.87
CA GLY A 217 -15.72 29.46 6.68
C GLY A 217 -15.08 30.04 7.95
N SER A 218 -15.63 29.81 9.14
CA SER A 218 -15.08 30.33 10.39
C SER A 218 -13.66 29.82 10.67
N THR A 219 -12.81 30.66 11.24
CA THR A 219 -11.43 30.28 11.62
C THR A 219 -11.40 29.09 12.58
N ASN A 220 -12.36 28.99 13.49
CA ASN A 220 -12.47 27.89 14.44
C ASN A 220 -13.10 26.61 13.87
N SER A 221 -13.60 26.63 12.64
CA SER A 221 -14.24 25.46 12.02
C SER A 221 -13.27 24.29 11.77
N TYR A 222 -11.94 24.52 11.78
CA TYR A 222 -10.97 23.45 11.73
C TYR A 222 -11.11 22.45 12.88
N LYS A 223 -11.53 22.92 14.07
CA LYS A 223 -11.74 22.08 15.27
C LYS A 223 -12.77 20.99 15.01
N THR A 224 -13.87 21.34 14.32
CA THR A 224 -14.93 20.37 14.00
C THR A 224 -14.44 19.30 13.03
N VAL A 225 -13.62 19.67 12.03
CA VAL A 225 -13.05 18.69 11.12
C VAL A 225 -12.12 17.72 11.86
N PHE A 226 -11.32 18.21 12.79
CA PHE A 226 -10.44 17.37 13.62
C PHE A 226 -11.22 16.49 14.60
N TRP A 227 -12.35 16.96 15.15
CA TRP A 227 -13.26 16.13 15.95
C TRP A 227 -13.86 14.98 15.14
N ILE A 228 -14.24 15.24 13.88
CA ILE A 228 -14.73 14.18 12.97
C ILE A 228 -13.62 13.14 12.73
N GLY A 229 -12.38 13.57 12.47
CA GLY A 229 -11.23 12.68 12.29
C GLY A 229 -10.95 11.84 13.54
N ALA A 230 -10.95 12.47 14.73
CA ALA A 230 -10.76 11.77 16.00
C ALA A 230 -11.86 10.71 16.23
N GLY A 231 -13.12 11.07 15.98
CA GLY A 231 -14.25 10.14 16.07
C GLY A 231 -14.14 8.97 15.09
N LEU A 232 -13.72 9.24 13.86
CA LEU A 232 -13.50 8.21 12.84
C LEU A 232 -12.39 7.23 13.27
N SER A 233 -11.24 7.74 13.70
CA SER A 233 -10.11 6.92 14.13
C SER A 233 -10.45 6.07 15.36
N ILE A 234 -11.04 6.66 16.40
CA ILE A 234 -11.49 5.92 17.60
C ILE A 234 -12.57 4.89 17.22
N GLY A 235 -13.54 5.27 16.39
CA GLY A 235 -14.61 4.39 15.92
C GLY A 235 -14.08 3.16 15.17
N VAL A 236 -13.10 3.33 14.29
CA VAL A 236 -12.44 2.21 13.58
C VAL A 236 -11.67 1.33 14.57
N GLY A 237 -10.99 1.90 15.56
CA GLY A 237 -10.35 1.14 16.63
C GLY A 237 -11.35 0.29 17.42
N CYS A 238 -12.50 0.87 17.82
CA CYS A 238 -13.58 0.15 18.51
C CYS A 238 -14.18 -0.95 17.63
N LEU A 239 -14.42 -0.66 16.34
CA LEU A 239 -14.91 -1.65 15.39
C LEU A 239 -13.95 -2.84 15.27
N ARG A 240 -12.63 -2.58 15.26
CA ARG A 240 -11.60 -3.63 15.18
C ARG A 240 -11.63 -4.58 16.37
N ILE A 241 -12.02 -4.14 17.55
CA ILE A 241 -12.12 -5.00 18.75
C ILE A 241 -13.14 -6.11 18.55
N LEU A 242 -14.23 -5.84 17.84
CA LEU A 242 -15.31 -6.80 17.62
C LEU A 242 -14.91 -8.02 16.78
N PHE A 243 -13.82 -7.92 16.01
CA PHE A 243 -13.40 -8.98 15.10
C PHE A 243 -12.19 -9.77 15.63
N PRO A 244 -12.07 -11.06 15.27
CA PRO A 244 -10.95 -11.91 15.69
C PRO A 244 -9.61 -11.46 15.10
N GLU A 245 -8.53 -12.10 15.52
CA GLU A 245 -7.21 -11.99 14.91
C GLU A 245 -7.19 -12.64 13.50
N SER A 246 -6.20 -12.33 12.66
CA SER A 246 -6.06 -12.91 11.32
C SER A 246 -5.95 -14.44 11.38
N LYS A 247 -6.56 -15.11 10.38
CA LYS A 247 -6.57 -16.59 10.31
C LYS A 247 -5.15 -17.14 10.35
N GLN A 248 -4.26 -16.56 9.56
CA GLN A 248 -2.86 -17.00 9.48
C GLN A 248 -2.13 -16.89 10.84
N PHE A 249 -2.39 -15.84 11.61
CA PHE A 249 -1.78 -15.68 12.93
C PHE A 249 -2.34 -16.68 13.93
N ILE A 250 -3.65 -16.96 13.88
CA ILE A 250 -4.29 -17.97 14.72
C ILE A 250 -3.74 -19.36 14.39
N GLU A 251 -3.64 -19.70 13.10
CA GLU A 251 -3.10 -20.99 12.63
C GLU A 251 -1.64 -21.15 13.02
N ALA A 252 -0.80 -20.12 12.81
CA ALA A 252 0.59 -20.14 13.23
C ALA A 252 0.74 -20.32 14.75
N LYS A 253 -0.11 -19.67 15.56
CA LYS A 253 -0.13 -19.83 17.01
C LYS A 253 -0.62 -21.22 17.44
N ARG A 254 -1.59 -21.79 16.73
CA ARG A 254 -2.08 -23.16 16.94
C ARG A 254 -0.96 -24.16 16.64
N HIS A 255 -0.31 -24.02 15.49
CA HIS A 255 0.80 -24.87 15.07
C HIS A 255 1.95 -24.87 16.10
N LYS A 256 2.29 -23.70 16.65
CA LYS A 256 3.25 -23.58 17.74
C LYS A 256 2.86 -24.35 19.00
N LYS A 257 1.56 -24.37 19.32
CA LYS A 257 1.05 -25.10 20.49
C LYS A 257 1.06 -26.61 20.27
N GLU A 258 0.83 -27.06 19.04
CA GLU A 258 0.80 -28.47 18.64
C GLU A 258 2.23 -29.04 18.51
N HIS A 259 3.22 -28.22 18.13
CA HIS A 259 4.62 -28.62 17.91
C HIS A 259 5.61 -27.78 18.73
N PRO A 260 5.59 -27.85 20.08
CA PRO A 260 6.46 -27.03 20.92
C PRO A 260 7.96 -27.34 20.71
N GLU A 261 8.29 -28.56 20.29
CA GLU A 261 9.65 -29.01 19.98
C GLU A 261 10.32 -28.24 18.85
N LEU A 262 9.53 -27.74 17.89
CA LEU A 262 10.02 -26.95 16.76
C LEU A 262 10.29 -25.49 17.12
N HIS A 263 9.83 -25.05 18.31
CA HIS A 263 9.83 -23.65 18.74
C HIS A 263 10.60 -23.42 20.06
N GLN A 264 11.50 -24.33 20.42
CA GLN A 264 12.26 -24.28 21.71
C GLN A 264 13.08 -22.98 21.89
N ASN A 265 13.53 -22.37 20.82
CA ASN A 265 14.32 -21.14 20.83
C ASN A 265 13.49 -19.84 20.61
N ALA A 266 12.16 -19.90 20.76
CA ALA A 266 11.32 -18.73 20.58
C ALA A 266 11.53 -17.71 21.71
N GLY A 267 11.83 -16.46 21.34
CA GLY A 267 12.04 -15.39 22.32
C GLY A 267 12.39 -14.04 21.69
N ALA A 268 12.68 -13.05 22.52
CA ALA A 268 13.08 -11.73 22.04
C ALA A 268 14.41 -11.77 21.26
N GLY A 269 15.37 -12.59 21.71
CA GLY A 269 16.64 -12.78 21.00
C GLY A 269 16.45 -13.42 19.63
N ALA A 270 15.60 -14.44 19.51
CA ALA A 270 15.27 -15.07 18.23
C ALA A 270 14.59 -14.07 17.28
N PHE A 271 13.69 -13.23 17.79
CA PHE A 271 13.03 -12.20 16.98
C PHE A 271 14.04 -11.21 16.36
N TRP A 272 14.97 -10.69 17.15
CA TRP A 272 16.00 -9.78 16.63
C TRP A 272 16.97 -10.48 15.68
N ALA A 273 17.28 -11.76 15.93
CA ALA A 273 18.07 -12.58 15.01
C ALA A 273 17.35 -12.76 13.67
N ASP A 274 16.04 -13.03 13.69
CA ASP A 274 15.22 -13.13 12.47
C ASP A 274 15.14 -11.80 11.72
N CYS A 275 14.98 -10.67 12.40
CA CYS A 275 15.03 -9.34 11.79
C CYS A 275 16.37 -9.09 11.10
N LYS A 276 17.49 -9.39 11.80
CA LYS A 276 18.83 -9.24 11.23
C LYS A 276 19.04 -10.18 10.03
N LYS A 277 18.61 -11.45 10.15
CA LYS A 277 18.71 -12.44 9.07
C LYS A 277 17.89 -12.00 7.85
N MET A 278 16.68 -11.49 8.06
CA MET A 278 15.84 -10.96 6.99
C MET A 278 16.53 -9.78 6.30
N LEU A 279 17.02 -8.80 7.03
CA LEU A 279 17.71 -7.65 6.45
C LEU A 279 18.97 -8.07 5.66
N VAL A 280 19.75 -9.00 6.17
CA VAL A 280 20.97 -9.48 5.49
C VAL A 280 20.63 -10.32 4.26
N LYS A 281 19.59 -11.18 4.32
CA LYS A 281 19.18 -12.04 3.21
C LYS A 281 18.44 -11.26 2.12
N GLU A 282 17.50 -10.39 2.53
CA GLU A 282 16.56 -9.72 1.63
C GLU A 282 16.88 -8.23 1.39
N TRP A 283 18.10 -7.76 1.72
CA TRP A 283 18.49 -6.35 1.61
C TRP A 283 18.24 -5.78 0.20
N ARG A 284 18.45 -6.60 -0.84
CA ARG A 284 18.21 -6.20 -2.24
C ARG A 284 16.74 -5.91 -2.50
N MET A 285 15.86 -6.75 -1.95
CA MET A 285 14.41 -6.57 -2.03
C MET A 285 13.97 -5.33 -1.26
N CYS A 286 14.54 -5.09 -0.07
CA CYS A 286 14.27 -3.88 0.72
C CYS A 286 14.64 -2.62 -0.08
N ILE A 287 15.84 -2.55 -0.64
CA ILE A 287 16.28 -1.39 -1.44
C ILE A 287 15.41 -1.22 -2.68
N TYR A 288 15.14 -2.30 -3.41
CA TYR A 288 14.25 -2.27 -4.57
C TYR A 288 12.88 -1.68 -4.22
N CYS A 289 12.24 -2.18 -3.17
CA CYS A 289 10.92 -1.70 -2.74
C CYS A 289 10.96 -0.24 -2.25
N ILE A 290 12.02 0.19 -1.56
CA ILE A 290 12.18 1.58 -1.13
C ILE A 290 12.31 2.51 -2.35
N ILE A 291 13.14 2.16 -3.35
CA ILE A 291 13.29 2.95 -4.57
C ILE A 291 11.97 3.00 -5.34
N LEU A 292 11.31 1.86 -5.50
CA LEU A 292 10.00 1.77 -6.14
C LEU A 292 8.99 2.68 -5.45
N MET A 293 8.90 2.60 -4.12
CA MET A 293 7.96 3.41 -3.34
C MET A 293 8.31 4.88 -3.34
N THR A 294 9.59 5.23 -3.42
CA THR A 294 10.02 6.62 -3.58
C THR A 294 9.49 7.20 -4.90
N TRP A 295 9.65 6.49 -6.02
CA TRP A 295 9.10 6.92 -7.31
C TRP A 295 7.57 7.03 -7.28
N PHE A 296 6.90 6.05 -6.69
CA PHE A 296 5.43 6.05 -6.59
C PHE A 296 4.91 7.21 -5.74
N ASN A 297 5.54 7.51 -4.60
CA ASN A 297 5.14 8.65 -3.77
C ASN A 297 5.39 9.98 -4.50
N TYR A 298 6.56 10.18 -5.14
CA TYR A 298 6.77 11.34 -6.02
C TYR A 298 5.71 11.44 -7.11
N TYR A 299 5.33 10.32 -7.73
CA TYR A 299 4.32 10.27 -8.79
C TYR A 299 2.96 10.78 -8.32
N SER A 300 2.55 10.35 -7.13
CA SER A 300 1.30 10.80 -6.51
C SER A 300 1.38 12.29 -6.14
N HIS A 301 2.37 12.69 -5.37
CA HIS A 301 2.50 14.06 -4.88
C HIS A 301 2.64 15.07 -6.02
N THR A 302 3.53 14.83 -6.97
CA THR A 302 3.75 15.75 -8.11
C THR A 302 2.52 15.93 -8.96
N SER A 303 1.73 14.87 -9.19
CA SER A 303 0.55 14.94 -10.05
C SER A 303 -0.72 15.47 -9.38
N GLN A 304 -0.74 15.58 -8.05
CA GLN A 304 -1.96 15.93 -7.30
C GLN A 304 -1.84 17.20 -6.47
N ASP A 305 -0.72 17.38 -5.73
CA ASP A 305 -0.68 18.36 -4.64
C ASP A 305 -0.73 19.80 -5.16
N SER A 306 -0.05 20.11 -6.26
CA SER A 306 -0.03 21.44 -6.86
C SER A 306 -1.09 21.61 -7.97
N TYR A 307 -1.90 20.60 -8.29
CA TYR A 307 -2.86 20.68 -9.39
C TYR A 307 -3.94 21.76 -9.19
N THR A 308 -4.44 21.90 -7.97
CA THR A 308 -5.42 22.96 -7.66
C THR A 308 -4.79 24.34 -7.81
N THR A 309 -3.52 24.53 -7.39
CA THR A 309 -2.78 25.79 -7.59
C THR A 309 -2.59 26.08 -9.08
N PHE A 310 -2.22 25.07 -9.88
CA PHE A 310 -2.14 25.20 -11.33
C PHE A 310 -3.46 25.69 -11.95
N LEU A 311 -4.61 25.14 -11.53
CA LEU A 311 -5.91 25.58 -12.05
C LEU A 311 -6.25 27.03 -11.65
N LEU A 312 -5.88 27.45 -10.45
CA LEU A 312 -6.15 28.78 -9.94
C LEU A 312 -5.21 29.84 -10.51
N THR A 313 -3.91 29.53 -10.63
CA THR A 313 -2.88 30.52 -11.00
C THR A 313 -2.63 30.57 -12.50
N GLU A 314 -2.37 29.42 -13.15
CA GLU A 314 -2.04 29.38 -14.58
C GLU A 314 -3.29 29.41 -15.49
N LYS A 315 -4.37 28.73 -15.06
CA LYS A 315 -5.62 28.67 -15.83
C LYS A 315 -6.67 29.69 -15.38
N GLU A 316 -6.39 30.43 -14.29
CA GLU A 316 -7.24 31.50 -13.75
C GLU A 316 -8.67 31.05 -13.46
N PHE A 317 -8.85 29.81 -13.05
CA PHE A 317 -10.15 29.28 -12.66
C PHE A 317 -10.58 29.85 -11.31
N ASN A 318 -11.88 30.05 -11.14
CA ASN A 318 -12.41 30.36 -9.82
C ASN A 318 -12.40 29.14 -8.90
N ASN A 319 -12.55 29.38 -7.59
CA ASN A 319 -12.49 28.33 -6.56
C ASN A 319 -13.49 27.18 -6.83
N ALA A 320 -14.67 27.49 -7.37
CA ALA A 320 -15.68 26.46 -7.66
C ALA A 320 -15.26 25.56 -8.82
N GLN A 321 -14.68 26.14 -9.89
CA GLN A 321 -14.17 25.40 -11.05
C GLN A 321 -12.97 24.51 -10.65
N ALA A 322 -12.01 25.07 -9.90
CA ALA A 322 -10.86 24.32 -9.41
C ALA A 322 -11.27 23.16 -8.48
N SER A 323 -12.28 23.39 -7.62
CA SER A 323 -12.82 22.34 -6.75
C SER A 323 -13.49 21.22 -7.54
N ARG A 324 -14.32 21.55 -8.55
CA ARG A 324 -14.96 20.54 -9.41
C ARG A 324 -13.92 19.73 -10.18
N GLY A 325 -12.89 20.39 -10.74
CA GLY A 325 -11.78 19.72 -11.40
C GLY A 325 -11.05 18.74 -10.47
N SER A 326 -10.76 19.16 -9.25
CA SER A 326 -10.09 18.32 -8.25
C SER A 326 -10.96 17.13 -7.79
N ILE A 327 -12.26 17.31 -7.61
CA ILE A 327 -13.20 16.22 -7.28
C ILE A 327 -13.23 15.19 -8.41
N LEU A 328 -13.35 15.66 -9.68
CA LEU A 328 -13.39 14.76 -10.83
C LEU A 328 -12.08 13.99 -11.01
N MET A 329 -10.95 14.65 -10.77
CA MET A 329 -9.63 14.05 -10.72
C MET A 329 -9.55 12.92 -9.67
N LYS A 330 -10.05 13.12 -8.45
CA LYS A 330 -10.09 12.10 -7.40
C LYS A 330 -11.07 10.97 -7.70
N THR A 331 -12.15 11.25 -8.39
CA THR A 331 -13.07 10.22 -8.91
C THR A 331 -12.35 9.32 -9.92
N GLY A 332 -11.59 9.93 -10.86
CA GLY A 332 -10.74 9.17 -11.78
C GLY A 332 -9.74 8.26 -11.07
N ALA A 333 -9.14 8.75 -9.99
CA ALA A 333 -8.25 7.99 -9.13
C ALA A 333 -8.94 6.71 -8.57
N CYS A 334 -10.14 6.86 -8.00
CA CYS A 334 -10.88 5.74 -7.43
C CYS A 334 -11.22 4.67 -8.47
N VAL A 335 -11.73 5.10 -9.63
CA VAL A 335 -12.12 4.19 -10.72
C VAL A 335 -10.88 3.49 -11.29
N GLY A 336 -9.83 4.25 -11.59
CA GLY A 336 -8.60 3.72 -12.19
C GLY A 336 -7.89 2.73 -11.28
N GLY A 337 -7.74 3.05 -10.01
CA GLY A 337 -7.10 2.17 -9.04
C GLY A 337 -7.81 0.83 -8.90
N THR A 338 -9.13 0.85 -8.87
CA THR A 338 -9.95 -0.36 -8.81
C THR A 338 -9.82 -1.21 -10.08
N ILE A 339 -9.96 -0.60 -11.26
CA ILE A 339 -9.94 -1.30 -12.55
C ILE A 339 -8.55 -1.87 -12.83
N ILE A 340 -7.49 -1.06 -12.69
CA ILE A 340 -6.13 -1.52 -13.00
C ILE A 340 -5.64 -2.50 -11.95
N GLY A 341 -6.01 -2.33 -10.68
CA GLY A 341 -5.78 -3.32 -9.64
C GLY A 341 -6.39 -4.69 -10.01
N TYR A 342 -7.63 -4.71 -10.46
CA TYR A 342 -8.30 -5.90 -10.96
C TYR A 342 -7.60 -6.51 -12.18
N LEU A 343 -7.31 -5.71 -13.20
CA LEU A 343 -6.64 -6.17 -14.42
C LEU A 343 -5.23 -6.69 -14.14
N SER A 344 -4.55 -6.20 -13.11
CA SER A 344 -3.21 -6.64 -12.73
C SER A 344 -3.15 -8.12 -12.34
N GLN A 345 -4.30 -8.72 -11.98
CA GLN A 345 -4.39 -10.14 -11.69
C GLN A 345 -4.15 -11.00 -12.95
N TRP A 346 -4.50 -10.48 -14.11
CA TRP A 346 -4.37 -11.17 -15.40
C TRP A 346 -3.13 -10.72 -16.17
N VAL A 347 -2.92 -9.41 -16.32
CA VAL A 347 -1.78 -8.85 -17.07
C VAL A 347 -0.45 -9.07 -16.33
N GLY A 348 -0.46 -9.10 -15.01
CA GLY A 348 0.71 -9.09 -14.15
C GLY A 348 0.92 -7.76 -13.45
N ARG A 349 1.55 -7.79 -12.28
CA ARG A 349 1.73 -6.58 -11.44
C ARG A 349 2.61 -5.54 -12.13
N ARG A 350 3.79 -5.96 -12.58
CA ARG A 350 4.78 -5.09 -13.21
C ARG A 350 4.26 -4.48 -14.52
N ARG A 351 3.65 -5.29 -15.38
CA ARG A 351 3.10 -4.80 -16.64
C ARG A 351 2.00 -3.77 -16.41
N ALA A 352 1.10 -4.02 -15.47
CA ALA A 352 0.04 -3.07 -15.14
C ALA A 352 0.60 -1.71 -14.67
N MET A 353 1.64 -1.71 -13.83
CA MET A 353 2.31 -0.48 -13.39
C MET A 353 3.02 0.24 -14.54
N ILE A 354 3.78 -0.49 -15.38
CA ILE A 354 4.53 0.07 -16.51
C ILE A 354 3.59 0.67 -17.56
N VAL A 355 2.54 -0.05 -17.95
CA VAL A 355 1.56 0.43 -18.94
C VAL A 355 0.84 1.67 -18.42
N SER A 356 0.45 1.68 -17.15
CA SER A 356 -0.20 2.83 -16.54
C SER A 356 0.71 4.05 -16.50
N ALA A 357 1.98 3.89 -16.10
CA ALA A 357 2.97 4.96 -16.09
C ALA A 357 3.24 5.49 -17.52
N PHE A 358 3.32 4.60 -18.51
CA PHE A 358 3.51 4.99 -19.90
C PHE A 358 2.31 5.78 -20.45
N ILE A 359 1.08 5.32 -20.22
CA ILE A 359 -0.12 6.02 -20.70
C ILE A 359 -0.26 7.39 -20.03
N SER A 360 0.08 7.50 -18.73
CA SER A 360 0.06 8.80 -18.05
C SER A 360 1.04 9.81 -18.68
N CYS A 361 2.23 9.37 -19.12
CA CYS A 361 3.16 10.23 -19.86
C CYS A 361 2.53 10.73 -21.17
N CYS A 362 1.83 9.86 -21.92
CA CYS A 362 1.15 10.23 -23.14
C CYS A 362 0.00 11.23 -22.90
N LEU A 363 -0.61 11.21 -21.70
CA LEU A 363 -1.71 12.12 -21.33
C LEU A 363 -1.24 13.50 -20.87
N ILE A 364 0.04 13.72 -20.60
CA ILE A 364 0.55 15.00 -20.07
C ILE A 364 0.16 16.20 -20.94
N PRO A 365 0.30 16.20 -22.28
CA PRO A 365 -0.14 17.32 -23.08
C PRO A 365 -1.63 17.61 -22.92
N ALA A 366 -2.47 16.57 -22.91
CA ALA A 366 -3.91 16.72 -22.71
C ALA A 366 -4.27 17.20 -21.27
N TRP A 367 -3.41 16.95 -20.30
CA TRP A 367 -3.60 17.33 -18.92
C TRP A 367 -3.20 18.79 -18.63
N ILE A 368 -2.25 19.35 -19.40
CA ILE A 368 -1.68 20.67 -19.12
C ILE A 368 -2.13 21.74 -20.13
N LEU A 369 -2.19 21.40 -21.43
CA LEU A 369 -2.41 22.39 -22.50
C LEU A 369 -3.83 22.96 -22.59
N PRO A 370 -4.91 22.21 -22.34
CA PRO A 370 -6.25 22.75 -22.46
C PRO A 370 -6.49 23.97 -21.55
N THR A 371 -7.46 24.79 -21.95
CA THR A 371 -7.81 26.04 -21.25
C THR A 371 -9.25 26.01 -20.73
N THR A 372 -10.07 25.03 -21.13
CA THR A 372 -11.47 24.95 -20.71
C THR A 372 -11.63 24.05 -19.49
N GLU A 373 -12.54 24.41 -18.58
CA GLU A 373 -12.85 23.62 -17.40
C GLU A 373 -13.21 22.16 -17.73
N ARG A 374 -14.04 21.96 -18.77
CA ARG A 374 -14.49 20.62 -19.18
C ARG A 374 -13.30 19.74 -19.62
N SER A 375 -12.42 20.29 -20.47
CA SER A 375 -11.28 19.53 -20.99
C SER A 375 -10.26 19.20 -19.88
N LEU A 376 -9.95 20.17 -19.01
CA LEU A 376 -9.01 19.97 -17.89
C LEU A 376 -9.57 19.01 -16.83
N SER A 377 -10.87 19.09 -16.56
CA SER A 377 -11.51 18.12 -15.64
C SER A 377 -11.50 16.70 -16.20
N ALA A 378 -11.79 16.53 -17.50
CA ALA A 378 -11.74 15.24 -18.17
C ALA A 378 -10.31 14.67 -18.22
N SER A 379 -9.34 15.49 -18.61
CA SER A 379 -7.94 15.07 -18.67
C SER A 379 -7.37 14.77 -17.29
N GLY A 380 -7.73 15.56 -16.27
CA GLY A 380 -7.39 15.30 -14.87
C GLY A 380 -7.95 13.97 -14.37
N PHE A 381 -9.20 13.64 -14.75
CA PHE A 381 -9.81 12.34 -14.47
C PHE A 381 -8.96 11.19 -15.05
N PHE A 382 -8.64 11.22 -16.35
CA PHE A 382 -7.87 10.17 -17.00
C PHE A 382 -6.40 10.13 -16.52
N MET A 383 -5.81 11.29 -16.26
CA MET A 383 -4.46 11.34 -15.70
C MET A 383 -4.40 10.58 -14.38
N GLN A 384 -5.30 10.88 -13.44
CA GLN A 384 -5.34 10.21 -12.15
C GLN A 384 -5.89 8.77 -12.21
N PHE A 385 -6.69 8.45 -13.22
CA PHE A 385 -7.09 7.08 -13.51
C PHE A 385 -5.85 6.18 -13.69
N PHE A 386 -4.85 6.62 -14.44
CA PHE A 386 -3.63 5.82 -14.66
C PHE A 386 -2.61 5.98 -13.54
N VAL A 387 -2.45 7.16 -12.95
CA VAL A 387 -1.55 7.37 -11.80
C VAL A 387 -1.98 6.49 -10.62
N GLN A 388 -3.23 6.62 -10.20
CA GLN A 388 -3.77 5.83 -9.10
C GLN A 388 -4.11 4.39 -9.52
N GLY A 389 -4.25 4.16 -10.82
CA GLY A 389 -4.32 2.82 -11.40
C GLY A 389 -3.07 2.00 -11.10
N ALA A 390 -1.89 2.58 -11.35
CA ALA A 390 -0.62 1.96 -10.95
C ALA A 390 -0.53 1.75 -9.43
N TRP A 391 -0.98 2.71 -8.64
CA TRP A 391 -1.03 2.62 -7.17
C TRP A 391 -1.96 1.51 -6.66
N GLY A 392 -3.07 1.22 -7.35
CA GLY A 392 -3.98 0.13 -6.98
C GLY A 392 -3.34 -1.25 -6.97
N VAL A 393 -2.21 -1.41 -7.67
CA VAL A 393 -1.42 -2.64 -7.71
C VAL A 393 -0.44 -2.74 -6.54
N ILE A 394 -0.01 -1.62 -5.96
CA ILE A 394 1.07 -1.55 -4.97
C ILE A 394 0.78 -2.36 -3.70
N PRO A 395 -0.41 -2.28 -3.05
CA PRO A 395 -0.64 -3.00 -1.80
C PRO A 395 -0.40 -4.51 -1.94
N ILE A 396 -0.93 -5.12 -3.00
CA ILE A 396 -0.73 -6.55 -3.22
C ILE A 396 0.69 -6.86 -3.70
N HIS A 397 1.30 -6.02 -4.54
CA HIS A 397 2.65 -6.25 -5.02
C HIS A 397 3.67 -6.24 -3.88
N LEU A 398 3.61 -5.26 -2.97
CA LEU A 398 4.46 -5.22 -1.78
C LEU A 398 4.22 -6.40 -0.85
N ASN A 399 2.97 -6.82 -0.69
CA ASN A 399 2.62 -7.95 0.16
C ASN A 399 3.11 -9.28 -0.43
N GLU A 400 3.01 -9.45 -1.77
CA GLU A 400 3.55 -10.62 -2.48
C GLU A 400 5.08 -10.69 -2.46
N LEU A 401 5.76 -9.54 -2.41
CA LEU A 401 7.23 -9.46 -2.30
C LEU A 401 7.74 -9.62 -0.86
N SER A 402 6.87 -9.39 0.12
CA SER A 402 7.19 -9.41 1.54
C SER A 402 7.65 -10.80 2.01
N PRO A 403 8.70 -10.89 2.84
CA PRO A 403 9.05 -12.14 3.52
C PRO A 403 7.89 -12.64 4.39
N PRO A 404 7.63 -13.95 4.48
CA PRO A 404 6.46 -14.50 5.17
C PRO A 404 6.28 -14.07 6.63
N ALA A 405 7.38 -13.84 7.35
CA ALA A 405 7.35 -13.42 8.76
C ALA A 405 7.20 -11.91 8.97
N PHE A 406 7.33 -11.08 7.91
CA PHE A 406 7.40 -9.62 7.99
C PHE A 406 6.38 -8.92 7.07
N ARG A 407 5.19 -9.48 6.93
CA ARG A 407 4.16 -8.99 6.00
C ARG A 407 3.50 -7.68 6.41
N SER A 408 3.60 -7.28 7.67
CA SER A 408 3.12 -5.98 8.13
C SER A 408 4.25 -4.94 8.10
N SER A 409 5.41 -5.28 8.64
CA SER A 409 6.54 -4.34 8.72
C SER A 409 7.18 -4.05 7.36
N PHE A 410 7.36 -5.05 6.50
CA PHE A 410 8.05 -4.87 5.23
C PHE A 410 7.34 -3.87 4.29
N PRO A 411 6.04 -4.03 3.93
CA PRO A 411 5.35 -3.05 3.10
C PRO A 411 5.17 -1.72 3.81
N GLY A 412 4.92 -1.71 5.13
CA GLY A 412 4.78 -0.50 5.91
C GLY A 412 6.06 0.34 5.90
N VAL A 413 7.20 -0.25 6.22
CA VAL A 413 8.50 0.45 6.29
C VAL A 413 8.95 0.91 4.91
N THR A 414 8.87 0.07 3.89
CA THR A 414 9.29 0.43 2.52
C THR A 414 8.45 1.57 1.96
N TYR A 415 7.13 1.54 2.19
CA TYR A 415 6.22 2.62 1.81
C TYR A 415 6.57 3.92 2.52
N GLN A 416 6.73 3.90 3.85
CA GLN A 416 6.95 5.13 4.61
C GLN A 416 8.35 5.72 4.42
N ILE A 417 9.39 4.92 4.18
CA ILE A 417 10.70 5.45 3.78
C ILE A 417 10.59 6.14 2.41
N GLY A 418 9.89 5.53 1.44
CA GLY A 418 9.62 6.18 0.15
C GLY A 418 8.85 7.49 0.31
N ASN A 419 7.86 7.53 1.19
CA ASN A 419 7.08 8.72 1.50
C ASN A 419 7.93 9.82 2.18
N MET A 420 8.81 9.42 3.08
CA MET A 420 9.78 10.33 3.74
C MET A 420 10.71 11.00 2.70
N ILE A 421 11.27 10.22 1.78
CA ILE A 421 12.18 10.74 0.74
C ILE A 421 11.43 11.67 -0.23
N SER A 422 10.15 11.38 -0.52
CA SER A 422 9.32 12.19 -1.43
C SER A 422 8.62 13.37 -0.76
N SER A 423 8.72 13.51 0.56
CA SER A 423 8.02 14.56 1.32
C SER A 423 8.25 16.01 0.79
N PRO A 424 9.41 16.38 0.20
CA PRO A 424 9.61 17.73 -0.34
C PRO A 424 9.03 17.92 -1.76
N SER A 425 8.34 16.94 -2.33
CA SER A 425 7.85 16.99 -3.72
C SER A 425 7.05 18.26 -4.06
N ALA A 426 6.04 18.58 -3.25
CA ALA A 426 5.23 19.78 -3.46
C ALA A 426 6.04 21.07 -3.33
N GLN A 427 7.00 21.12 -2.39
CA GLN A 427 7.89 22.28 -2.21
C GLN A 427 8.80 22.44 -3.42
N ILE A 428 9.36 21.35 -3.97
CA ILE A 428 10.20 21.38 -5.17
C ILE A 428 9.39 21.89 -6.37
N VAL A 429 8.18 21.34 -6.59
CA VAL A 429 7.31 21.77 -7.70
C VAL A 429 6.95 23.24 -7.58
N ASN A 430 6.56 23.71 -6.40
CA ASN A 430 6.19 25.10 -6.18
C ASN A 430 7.39 26.03 -6.37
N ALA A 431 8.55 25.73 -5.78
CA ALA A 431 9.75 26.55 -5.90
C ALA A 431 10.22 26.70 -7.36
N VAL A 432 10.17 25.61 -8.14
CA VAL A 432 10.53 25.65 -9.56
C VAL A 432 9.47 26.42 -10.36
N ALA A 433 8.19 26.20 -10.11
CA ALA A 433 7.11 26.88 -10.80
C ALA A 433 7.11 28.39 -10.55
N GLU A 434 7.28 28.80 -9.29
CA GLU A 434 7.34 30.22 -8.87
C GLU A 434 8.59 30.94 -9.39
N SER A 435 9.69 30.22 -9.63
CA SER A 435 10.92 30.77 -10.21
C SER A 435 10.89 30.84 -11.75
N THR A 436 9.97 30.14 -12.38
CA THR A 436 9.88 30.01 -13.84
C THR A 436 8.57 30.65 -14.33
N PHE A 437 8.65 31.57 -15.27
CA PHE A 437 7.48 32.25 -15.80
C PHE A 437 7.18 31.82 -17.24
N MET A 438 5.92 31.75 -17.55
CA MET A 438 5.43 31.53 -18.91
C MET A 438 4.32 32.53 -19.26
N THR A 439 3.98 32.60 -20.52
CA THR A 439 2.83 33.39 -21.00
C THR A 439 1.60 32.48 -21.06
N ASN A 440 0.53 32.86 -20.37
CA ASN A 440 -0.73 32.12 -20.40
C ASN A 440 -1.49 32.34 -21.71
N PHE A 441 -2.65 31.72 -21.85
CA PHE A 441 -3.51 31.86 -23.03
C PHE A 441 -4.12 33.28 -23.22
N ARG A 442 -4.01 34.16 -22.20
CA ARG A 442 -4.41 35.57 -22.23
C ARG A 442 -3.25 36.53 -22.48
N ASN A 443 -2.08 36.03 -22.82
CA ASN A 443 -0.83 36.81 -22.95
C ASN A 443 -0.35 37.45 -21.63
N GLU A 444 -0.74 36.93 -20.48
CA GLU A 444 -0.26 37.40 -19.19
C GLU A 444 0.90 36.53 -18.70
N ARG A 445 1.85 37.15 -17.98
CA ARG A 445 2.98 36.46 -17.39
C ARG A 445 2.53 35.76 -16.11
N VAL A 446 2.55 34.44 -16.09
CA VAL A 446 2.13 33.60 -14.97
C VAL A 446 3.22 32.60 -14.58
N GLU A 447 3.15 32.08 -13.37
CA GLU A 447 4.01 31.02 -12.87
C GLU A 447 3.79 29.72 -13.64
N ALA A 448 4.89 29.00 -13.97
CA ALA A 448 4.86 27.83 -14.87
C ALA A 448 4.54 26.51 -14.15
N TYR A 449 3.39 26.40 -13.50
CA TYR A 449 2.98 25.17 -12.81
C TYR A 449 2.79 23.98 -13.74
N GLY A 450 2.08 24.17 -14.86
CA GLY A 450 1.80 23.12 -15.83
C GLY A 450 3.05 22.44 -16.37
N PRO A 451 3.95 23.18 -17.03
CA PRO A 451 5.21 22.63 -17.53
C PRO A 451 6.06 21.97 -16.46
N THR A 452 6.18 22.57 -15.25
CA THR A 452 6.94 22.02 -14.13
C THR A 452 6.39 20.67 -13.67
N MET A 453 5.09 20.59 -13.45
CA MET A 453 4.40 19.33 -13.10
C MET A 453 4.53 18.28 -14.21
N GLY A 454 4.40 18.71 -15.47
CA GLY A 454 4.50 17.83 -16.63
C GLY A 454 5.88 17.18 -16.74
N VAL A 455 6.95 18.00 -16.77
CA VAL A 455 8.34 17.50 -16.85
C VAL A 455 8.68 16.60 -15.66
N ALA A 456 8.34 17.04 -14.44
CA ALA A 456 8.57 16.22 -13.25
C ALA A 456 7.83 14.87 -13.34
N THR A 457 6.59 14.86 -13.81
CA THR A 457 5.81 13.60 -13.95
C THR A 457 6.41 12.66 -14.99
N VAL A 458 6.95 13.18 -16.12
CA VAL A 458 7.67 12.35 -17.12
C VAL A 458 8.88 11.68 -16.49
N ILE A 459 9.72 12.45 -15.79
CA ILE A 459 10.95 11.92 -15.14
C ILE A 459 10.58 10.81 -14.15
N ILE A 460 9.56 11.06 -13.32
CA ILE A 460 9.12 10.12 -12.31
C ILE A 460 8.53 8.85 -12.94
N ALA A 461 7.67 8.99 -13.95
CA ALA A 461 7.09 7.84 -14.64
C ALA A 461 8.15 6.98 -15.35
N LEU A 462 9.16 7.61 -15.95
CA LEU A 462 10.33 6.90 -16.47
C LEU A 462 11.09 6.17 -15.34
N GLY A 463 11.27 6.81 -14.19
CA GLY A 463 11.84 6.18 -13.00
C GLY A 463 11.06 4.94 -12.55
N ILE A 464 9.73 5.01 -12.54
CA ILE A 464 8.86 3.86 -12.27
C ILE A 464 9.08 2.74 -13.30
N ILE A 465 9.07 3.06 -14.60
CA ILE A 465 9.25 2.07 -15.67
C ILE A 465 10.60 1.38 -15.55
N VAL A 466 11.68 2.16 -15.43
CA VAL A 466 13.06 1.65 -15.34
C VAL A 466 13.26 0.80 -14.08
N THR A 467 12.67 1.18 -12.95
CA THR A 467 12.77 0.42 -11.69
C THR A 467 11.92 -0.85 -11.74
N THR A 468 10.70 -0.76 -12.27
CA THR A 468 9.75 -1.90 -12.28
C THR A 468 10.13 -2.96 -13.31
N ALA A 469 10.69 -2.58 -14.46
CA ALA A 469 10.97 -3.50 -15.56
C ALA A 469 11.95 -4.64 -15.19
N PRO A 470 13.09 -4.40 -14.50
CA PRO A 470 13.98 -5.46 -14.04
C PRO A 470 13.56 -6.06 -12.69
N GLY A 471 12.53 -5.51 -12.05
CA GLY A 471 12.10 -5.90 -10.72
C GLY A 471 11.53 -7.32 -10.64
N PRO A 472 11.41 -7.90 -9.45
CA PRO A 472 10.81 -9.20 -9.23
C PRO A 472 9.28 -9.17 -9.36
N GLU A 473 8.68 -10.30 -9.72
CA GLU A 473 7.24 -10.51 -9.67
C GLU A 473 6.95 -11.86 -8.99
N LYS A 474 6.16 -11.81 -7.91
CA LYS A 474 5.76 -13.01 -7.15
C LYS A 474 4.22 -13.12 -7.09
N ARG A 475 3.56 -12.88 -8.23
CA ARG A 475 2.10 -12.96 -8.30
C ARG A 475 1.59 -14.34 -7.86
N GLY A 476 0.58 -14.35 -6.98
CA GLY A 476 0.00 -15.58 -6.46
C GLY A 476 0.82 -16.23 -5.35
N ALA A 477 1.74 -15.50 -4.71
CA ALA A 477 2.45 -15.98 -3.53
C ALA A 477 1.48 -16.55 -2.49
N ARG A 478 1.81 -17.72 -1.94
CA ARG A 478 0.98 -18.39 -0.93
C ARG A 478 1.14 -17.68 0.41
N PHE A 479 0.06 -17.12 0.91
CA PHE A 479 0.04 -16.44 2.21
C PHE A 479 -0.26 -17.41 3.37
N GLU A 480 -0.69 -18.60 3.06
CA GLU A 480 -1.01 -19.69 4.01
C GLU A 480 0.22 -20.17 4.80
N LEU A 481 1.41 -20.02 4.21
CA LEU A 481 2.70 -20.31 4.87
C LEU A 481 3.19 -19.17 5.78
N ALA A 482 2.27 -18.45 6.41
CA ALA A 482 2.63 -17.37 7.33
C ALA A 482 3.40 -17.92 8.54
N LYS A 483 4.51 -17.25 8.86
CA LYS A 483 5.33 -17.53 10.07
C LYS A 483 5.23 -16.32 10.99
N ILE A 484 5.26 -16.58 12.29
CA ILE A 484 5.39 -15.50 13.28
C ILE A 484 6.87 -15.20 13.47
N ALA A 485 7.26 -13.93 13.37
CA ALA A 485 8.63 -13.51 13.58
C ALA A 485 9.10 -13.80 15.03
N GLY A 486 10.29 -14.39 15.19
CA GLY A 486 10.85 -14.75 16.49
C GLY A 486 10.45 -16.12 17.02
N GLU A 487 9.85 -16.96 16.21
CA GLU A 487 9.49 -18.35 16.60
C GLU A 487 10.49 -19.41 16.12
N GLY A 488 11.70 -19.02 15.75
CA GLY A 488 12.80 -19.94 15.41
C GLY A 488 12.62 -20.70 14.07
N GLY A 489 11.61 -20.34 13.28
CA GLY A 489 11.22 -21.02 12.06
C GLY A 489 11.60 -20.32 10.76
N SER A 490 12.61 -19.47 10.74
CA SER A 490 13.02 -18.71 9.54
C SER A 490 13.76 -19.55 8.49
N ASP A 491 14.05 -20.81 8.75
CA ASP A 491 14.64 -21.70 7.77
C ASP A 491 13.58 -22.34 6.89
N ASP A 492 13.79 -22.30 5.56
CA ASP A 492 13.00 -23.06 4.58
C ASP A 492 12.98 -24.57 4.93
N ASN A 493 13.99 -25.04 5.69
CA ASN A 493 14.07 -26.39 6.22
C ASN A 493 13.00 -26.70 7.28
N LEU A 494 12.48 -25.72 8.03
CA LEU A 494 11.42 -25.98 9.00
C LEU A 494 10.06 -26.17 8.32
N ALA A 495 9.75 -25.35 7.30
CA ALA A 495 8.55 -25.56 6.48
C ALA A 495 8.60 -26.91 5.75
N ARG A 496 9.81 -27.35 5.34
CA ARG A 496 10.04 -28.69 4.78
C ARG A 496 9.83 -29.78 5.83
N LYS A 497 10.42 -29.63 7.03
CA LYS A 497 10.24 -30.61 8.13
C LYS A 497 8.79 -30.73 8.56
N VAL A 498 8.04 -29.62 8.64
CA VAL A 498 6.62 -29.63 8.97
C VAL A 498 5.81 -30.32 7.86
N ALA A 499 6.07 -30.00 6.61
CA ALA A 499 5.43 -30.68 5.47
C ALA A 499 5.80 -32.18 5.44
N ASP A 500 6.99 -32.56 5.86
CA ASP A 500 7.43 -33.96 5.92
C ASP A 500 6.79 -34.71 7.10
N ILE A 501 6.57 -34.05 8.25
CA ILE A 501 5.84 -34.61 9.40
C ILE A 501 4.36 -34.80 9.06
N GLU A 502 3.72 -33.81 8.44
CA GLU A 502 2.33 -33.91 7.99
C GLU A 502 2.14 -35.01 6.93
N ARG A 503 3.12 -35.19 6.03
CA ARG A 503 3.15 -36.29 5.05
C ARG A 503 3.36 -37.64 5.72
N GLY A 504 4.26 -37.71 6.69
CA GLY A 504 4.50 -38.92 7.49
C GLY A 504 3.23 -39.41 8.16
N ASN A 505 2.49 -38.47 8.77
CA ASN A 505 1.20 -38.78 9.39
C ASN A 505 0.14 -39.19 8.35
N SER A 506 0.06 -38.52 7.19
CA SER A 506 -0.88 -38.88 6.13
C SER A 506 -0.56 -40.23 5.44
N VAL A 507 0.72 -40.60 5.38
CA VAL A 507 1.16 -41.91 4.88
C VAL A 507 0.88 -43.00 5.90
N ALA A 508 1.05 -42.73 7.20
CA ALA A 508 0.70 -43.64 8.27
C ALA A 508 -0.81 -43.90 8.32
N GLU A 509 -1.64 -42.85 8.25
CA GLU A 509 -3.09 -42.98 8.18
C GLU A 509 -3.57 -43.76 6.93
N LYS A 510 -2.99 -43.52 5.76
CA LYS A 510 -3.26 -44.27 4.54
C LYS A 510 -2.76 -45.73 4.63
N GLY A 511 -1.66 -45.96 5.33
CA GLY A 511 -1.13 -47.29 5.61
C GLY A 511 -2.05 -48.09 6.52
N GLU A 512 -2.56 -47.47 7.58
CA GLU A 512 -3.54 -48.10 8.49
C GLU A 512 -4.89 -48.33 7.82
N ALA A 513 -5.38 -47.38 6.99
CA ALA A 513 -6.62 -47.57 6.22
C ALA A 513 -6.48 -48.71 5.22
N ARG A 514 -5.35 -48.87 4.54
CA ARG A 514 -5.08 -50.01 3.63
C ARG A 514 -4.97 -51.33 4.39
N GLN A 515 -4.37 -51.35 5.56
CA GLN A 515 -4.35 -52.59 6.40
C GLN A 515 -5.73 -52.98 6.89
N LEU A 516 -6.57 -52.01 7.24
CA LEU A 516 -7.98 -52.29 7.62
C LEU A 516 -8.82 -52.76 6.46
N GLU A 517 -8.61 -52.25 5.24
CA GLU A 517 -9.27 -52.77 4.03
C GLU A 517 -8.83 -54.21 3.68
N THR A 518 -7.55 -54.51 3.82
CA THR A 518 -7.02 -55.87 3.57
C THR A 518 -7.56 -56.88 4.59
N ILE A 519 -7.68 -56.48 5.85
CA ILE A 519 -8.24 -57.34 6.92
C ILE A 519 -9.76 -57.59 6.71
N ASN A 520 -10.47 -56.65 6.09
CA ASN A 520 -11.92 -56.83 5.80
C ASN A 520 -12.17 -57.65 4.52
N VAL A 521 -11.22 -57.72 3.59
CA VAL A 521 -11.35 -58.56 2.38
C VAL A 521 -11.02 -60.03 2.70
N ASP A 522 -10.16 -60.30 3.67
CA ASP A 522 -9.86 -61.68 4.10
C ASP A 522 -10.91 -62.28 5.04
N LYS A 523 -11.92 -61.51 5.42
CA LYS A 523 -13.03 -61.97 6.29
C LYS A 523 -14.38 -62.06 5.56
N ALA A 524 -14.42 -61.75 4.27
CA ALA A 524 -15.59 -61.92 3.40
C ALA A 524 -15.35 -63.08 2.42
#